data_38c48bcb9668a9c3b8c98945b5d2dfe9
#
_entry.id   38c48bcb9668a9c3b8c98945b5d2dfe9
#
_cell.length_a   1.000
_cell.length_b   1.000
_cell.length_c   1.000
_cell.angle_alpha   90.00
_cell.angle_beta   90.00
_cell.angle_gamma   90.00
#
_symmetry.space_group_name_H-M   'P 1'
#
loop_
_entity.id
_entity.type
_entity.pdbx_description
1 polymer ?
#
loop_
_entity_poly.entity_id
_entity_poly.type
_entity_poly.pdbx_seq_one_letter_code
_entity_poly.pdbx_strand_id
1 'polypeptide(L)'
;IEEPTVAASIAILQGLRKSYEDHHKVQISAQAIETAVKYAHRYLTSKHLPDSAIDLLDEASATVQNKGPQNYKQSDLTPVDQALMAGKLKKVSQLLAKEQEPAVYKLKVEEGDILETLSRLSGIPVQKLTQTDAKKYLNLEKELHKRVIGQDAAVSAVSRAIRRNQSGIRTGKRPIGSFMFLGPTGVGKTELAKALAEVLFDDESALIRFDMSEYMEKFAASRLNGAPPGYVGYEEGGELTEKVRNRPYSVLLFDE
;
A
#
# COMPACT_ATOMS: atom_id res chain seq x y z
N ILE A 1 -8.38 -21.13 15.69
CA ILE A 1 -7.59 -21.28 14.45
C ILE A 1 -6.71 -20.04 14.34
N GLU A 2 -5.40 -20.27 14.23
CA GLU A 2 -4.42 -19.18 14.14
C GLU A 2 -4.24 -18.74 12.67
N GLU A 3 -3.88 -17.47 12.48
CA GLU A 3 -3.55 -16.92 11.16
C GLU A 3 -2.31 -17.63 10.58
N PRO A 4 -2.32 -18.08 9.32
CA PRO A 4 -1.19 -18.75 8.72
C PRO A 4 0.01 -17.80 8.58
N THR A 5 1.20 -18.37 8.69
CA THR A 5 2.45 -17.62 8.47
C THR A 5 2.57 -17.16 7.00
N VAL A 6 3.40 -16.15 6.75
CA VAL A 6 3.72 -15.68 5.38
C VAL A 6 4.15 -16.85 4.48
N ALA A 7 5.00 -17.75 4.97
CA ALA A 7 5.47 -18.92 4.22
C ALA A 7 4.32 -19.89 3.89
N ALA A 8 3.45 -20.17 4.86
CA ALA A 8 2.29 -21.02 4.67
C ALA A 8 1.30 -20.38 3.67
N SER A 9 1.08 -19.07 3.74
CA SER A 9 0.21 -18.34 2.83
C SER A 9 0.74 -18.34 1.38
N ILE A 10 2.05 -18.23 1.19
CA ILE A 10 2.68 -18.39 -0.14
C ILE A 10 2.38 -19.80 -0.71
N ALA A 11 2.54 -20.84 0.10
CA ALA A 11 2.25 -22.21 -0.34
C ALA A 11 0.76 -22.40 -0.70
N ILE A 12 -0.15 -21.81 0.08
CA ILE A 12 -1.59 -21.81 -0.20
C ILE A 12 -1.88 -21.16 -1.57
N LEU A 13 -1.37 -19.94 -1.78
CA LEU A 13 -1.59 -19.22 -3.04
C LEU A 13 -0.94 -19.93 -4.24
N GLN A 14 0.21 -20.57 -4.06
CA GLN A 14 0.81 -21.41 -5.11
C GLN A 14 -0.08 -22.60 -5.47
N GLY A 15 -0.75 -23.21 -4.49
CA GLY A 15 -1.74 -24.26 -4.74
C GLY A 15 -2.99 -23.77 -5.49
N LEU A 16 -3.44 -22.55 -5.20
CA LEU A 16 -4.58 -21.92 -5.86
C LEU A 16 -4.26 -21.30 -7.23
N ARG A 17 -2.98 -21.10 -7.53
CA ARG A 17 -2.49 -20.40 -8.72
C ARG A 17 -3.20 -20.84 -10.01
N LYS A 18 -3.26 -22.14 -10.25
CA LYS A 18 -3.87 -22.67 -11.49
C LYS A 18 -5.35 -22.31 -11.62
N SER A 19 -6.09 -22.34 -10.52
CA SER A 19 -7.51 -21.97 -10.50
C SER A 19 -7.71 -20.50 -10.91
N TYR A 20 -6.88 -19.59 -10.40
CA TYR A 20 -6.93 -18.16 -10.75
C TYR A 20 -6.44 -17.90 -12.17
N GLU A 21 -5.39 -18.59 -12.63
CA GLU A 21 -4.91 -18.52 -14.02
C GLU A 21 -5.99 -18.95 -15.00
N ASP A 22 -6.72 -20.03 -14.68
CA ASP A 22 -7.82 -20.54 -15.52
C ASP A 22 -9.05 -19.63 -15.49
N HIS A 23 -9.33 -18.99 -14.34
CA HIS A 23 -10.46 -18.07 -14.20
C HIS A 23 -10.24 -16.76 -14.97
N HIS A 24 -9.12 -16.09 -14.73
CA HIS A 24 -8.80 -14.78 -15.35
C HIS A 24 -8.12 -14.88 -16.71
N LYS A 25 -7.81 -16.10 -17.19
CA LYS A 25 -7.08 -16.32 -18.46
C LYS A 25 -5.73 -15.60 -18.51
N VAL A 26 -5.04 -15.56 -17.40
CA VAL A 26 -3.72 -14.93 -17.21
C VAL A 26 -2.71 -15.94 -16.67
N GLN A 27 -1.43 -15.70 -16.85
CA GLN A 27 -0.37 -16.42 -16.13
C GLN A 27 0.07 -15.60 -14.92
N ILE A 28 0.25 -16.25 -13.78
CA ILE A 28 0.69 -15.58 -12.55
C ILE A 28 2.14 -15.98 -12.27
N SER A 29 3.07 -15.03 -12.18
CA SER A 29 4.45 -15.34 -11.83
C SER A 29 4.59 -15.75 -10.36
N ALA A 30 5.57 -16.62 -10.06
CA ALA A 30 5.86 -17.00 -8.66
C ALA A 30 6.23 -15.77 -7.83
N GLN A 31 6.92 -14.80 -8.44
CA GLN A 31 7.30 -13.56 -7.80
C GLN A 31 6.09 -12.67 -7.45
N ALA A 32 5.07 -12.64 -8.33
CA ALA A 32 3.81 -11.93 -8.03
C ALA A 32 3.12 -12.52 -6.80
N ILE A 33 3.09 -13.84 -6.65
CA ILE A 33 2.52 -14.51 -5.47
C ILE A 33 3.28 -14.13 -4.20
N GLU A 34 4.60 -14.21 -4.21
CA GLU A 34 5.42 -13.83 -3.06
C GLU A 34 5.21 -12.35 -2.67
N THR A 35 5.19 -11.48 -3.67
CA THR A 35 4.96 -10.05 -3.48
C THR A 35 3.55 -9.81 -2.93
N ALA A 36 2.53 -10.45 -3.48
CA ALA A 36 1.16 -10.33 -2.99
C ALA A 36 1.06 -10.67 -1.50
N VAL A 37 1.62 -11.81 -1.06
CA VAL A 37 1.56 -12.23 0.34
C VAL A 37 2.36 -11.30 1.25
N LYS A 38 3.62 -10.98 0.90
CA LYS A 38 4.49 -10.13 1.72
C LYS A 38 3.91 -8.73 1.91
N TYR A 39 3.40 -8.15 0.84
CA TYR A 39 2.89 -6.78 0.87
C TYR A 39 1.46 -6.70 1.39
N ALA A 40 0.59 -7.69 1.14
CA ALA A 40 -0.73 -7.75 1.76
C ALA A 40 -0.61 -7.83 3.29
N HIS A 41 0.25 -8.71 3.82
CA HIS A 41 0.52 -8.81 5.25
C HIS A 41 1.01 -7.49 5.86
N ARG A 42 1.81 -6.72 5.11
CA ARG A 42 2.40 -5.46 5.59
C ARG A 42 1.45 -4.27 5.49
N TYR A 43 0.64 -4.20 4.43
CA TYR A 43 -0.08 -2.98 4.05
C TYR A 43 -1.60 -3.11 4.08
N LEU A 44 -2.16 -4.32 3.98
CA LEU A 44 -3.61 -4.56 4.05
C LEU A 44 -4.00 -5.10 5.43
N THR A 45 -3.93 -4.22 6.44
CA THR A 45 -4.18 -4.59 7.85
C THR A 45 -5.64 -4.81 8.20
N SER A 46 -6.57 -4.49 7.30
CA SER A 46 -8.01 -4.67 7.49
C SER A 46 -8.46 -6.13 7.38
N LYS A 47 -7.67 -6.98 6.73
CA LYS A 47 -7.91 -8.41 6.55
C LYS A 47 -6.68 -9.21 6.94
N HIS A 48 -6.89 -10.46 7.36
CA HIS A 48 -5.83 -11.39 7.73
C HIS A 48 -5.34 -12.22 6.54
N LEU A 49 -4.14 -12.80 6.64
CA LEU A 49 -3.67 -13.80 5.70
C LEU A 49 -4.48 -15.10 5.88
N PRO A 50 -4.73 -15.86 4.79
CA PRO A 50 -4.31 -15.63 3.40
C PRO A 50 -5.26 -14.72 2.61
N ASP A 51 -6.42 -14.36 3.18
CA ASP A 51 -7.55 -13.69 2.51
C ASP A 51 -7.13 -12.36 1.86
N SER A 52 -6.40 -11.51 2.60
CA SER A 52 -5.87 -10.24 2.07
C SER A 52 -4.97 -10.40 0.85
N ALA A 53 -4.18 -11.47 0.80
CA ALA A 53 -3.29 -11.75 -0.31
C ALA A 53 -4.03 -12.36 -1.52
N ILE A 54 -5.06 -13.16 -1.25
CA ILE A 54 -5.97 -13.71 -2.26
C ILE A 54 -6.71 -12.59 -2.97
N ASP A 55 -7.33 -11.68 -2.21
CA ASP A 55 -8.04 -10.52 -2.77
C ASP A 55 -7.11 -9.65 -3.63
N LEU A 56 -5.88 -9.39 -3.16
CA LEU A 56 -4.91 -8.60 -3.90
C LEU A 56 -4.51 -9.28 -5.22
N LEU A 57 -4.33 -10.60 -5.21
CA LEU A 57 -3.97 -11.37 -6.40
C LEU A 57 -5.13 -11.44 -7.40
N ASP A 58 -6.35 -11.62 -6.90
CA ASP A 58 -7.58 -11.65 -7.70
C ASP A 58 -7.79 -10.32 -8.42
N GLU A 59 -7.76 -9.21 -7.68
CA GLU A 59 -7.95 -7.86 -8.22
C GLU A 59 -6.83 -7.47 -9.21
N ALA A 60 -5.57 -7.87 -8.95
CA ALA A 60 -4.48 -7.65 -9.88
C ALA A 60 -4.67 -8.47 -11.17
N SER A 61 -5.10 -9.72 -11.05
CA SER A 61 -5.38 -10.61 -12.19
C SER A 61 -6.53 -10.08 -13.05
N ALA A 62 -7.62 -9.61 -12.41
CA ALA A 62 -8.72 -8.96 -13.09
C ALA A 62 -8.30 -7.67 -13.80
N THR A 63 -7.43 -6.87 -13.16
CA THR A 63 -6.90 -5.63 -13.74
C THR A 63 -6.07 -5.92 -14.98
N VAL A 64 -5.19 -6.92 -14.94
CA VAL A 64 -4.37 -7.34 -16.09
C VAL A 64 -5.24 -7.89 -17.21
N GLN A 65 -6.24 -8.70 -16.89
CA GLN A 65 -7.22 -9.20 -17.87
C GLN A 65 -7.96 -8.05 -18.58
N ASN A 66 -8.39 -7.03 -17.83
CA ASN A 66 -9.14 -5.88 -18.35
C ASN A 66 -8.27 -4.86 -19.12
N LYS A 67 -6.97 -4.78 -18.83
CA LYS A 67 -6.03 -3.93 -19.61
C LYS A 67 -5.97 -4.33 -21.09
N GLY A 68 -6.37 -5.56 -21.42
CA GLY A 68 -6.52 -6.06 -22.80
C GLY A 68 -5.27 -5.92 -23.64
N PRO A 69 -5.37 -6.10 -24.96
CA PRO A 69 -4.22 -6.07 -25.87
C PRO A 69 -3.56 -4.69 -26.04
N GLN A 70 -4.05 -3.64 -25.40
CA GLN A 70 -3.54 -2.26 -25.56
C GLN A 70 -2.12 -2.05 -25.00
N ASN A 71 -1.66 -2.91 -24.09
CA ASN A 71 -0.34 -2.79 -23.44
C ASN A 71 0.71 -3.80 -23.93
N TYR A 72 0.42 -4.56 -24.97
CA TYR A 72 1.41 -5.47 -25.52
C TYR A 72 2.52 -4.71 -26.26
N LYS A 73 3.77 -5.03 -25.97
CA LYS A 73 4.87 -4.67 -26.86
C LYS A 73 4.64 -5.36 -28.19
N GLN A 74 4.96 -4.71 -29.29
CA GLN A 74 4.78 -5.25 -30.63
C GLN A 74 5.49 -6.62 -30.83
N SER A 75 6.46 -6.94 -29.96
CA SER A 75 7.15 -8.25 -29.88
C SER A 75 6.27 -9.38 -29.32
N ASP A 76 5.20 -9.07 -28.58
CA ASP A 76 4.38 -10.06 -27.88
C ASP A 76 3.12 -10.43 -28.69
N LEU A 77 2.93 -9.78 -29.83
CA LEU A 77 1.81 -10.01 -30.74
C LEU A 77 2.05 -11.26 -31.61
N THR A 78 1.04 -12.13 -31.65
CA THR A 78 1.07 -13.26 -32.57
C THR A 78 1.01 -12.78 -34.03
N PRO A 79 1.41 -13.61 -35.01
CA PRO A 79 1.25 -13.29 -36.43
C PRO A 79 -0.19 -12.96 -36.83
N VAL A 80 -1.18 -13.54 -36.12
CA VAL A 80 -2.62 -13.24 -36.32
C VAL A 80 -2.93 -11.82 -35.88
N ASP A 81 -2.45 -11.39 -34.72
CA ASP A 81 -2.70 -10.05 -34.18
C ASP A 81 -2.06 -8.97 -35.03
N GLN A 82 -0.82 -9.21 -35.46
CA GLN A 82 -0.13 -8.29 -36.33
C GLN A 82 -0.88 -8.12 -37.66
N ALA A 83 -1.46 -9.22 -38.19
CA ALA A 83 -2.25 -9.20 -39.42
C ALA A 83 -3.61 -8.51 -39.21
N LEU A 84 -4.23 -8.67 -38.02
CA LEU A 84 -5.49 -8.03 -37.66
C LEU A 84 -5.30 -6.52 -37.52
N MET A 85 -4.29 -6.07 -36.77
CA MET A 85 -3.96 -4.64 -36.60
C MET A 85 -3.56 -3.96 -37.94
N ALA A 86 -2.95 -4.74 -38.84
CA ALA A 86 -2.62 -4.25 -40.18
C ALA A 86 -3.82 -4.25 -41.17
N GLY A 87 -5.02 -4.62 -40.73
CA GLY A 87 -6.24 -4.67 -41.56
C GLY A 87 -6.21 -5.74 -42.64
N LYS A 88 -5.32 -6.75 -42.55
CA LYS A 88 -5.13 -7.79 -43.57
C LYS A 88 -6.04 -8.99 -43.33
N LEU A 89 -7.35 -8.81 -43.42
CA LEU A 89 -8.36 -9.84 -43.11
C LEU A 89 -8.16 -11.17 -43.85
N LYS A 90 -7.75 -11.16 -45.12
CA LYS A 90 -7.44 -12.39 -45.88
C LYS A 90 -6.27 -13.18 -45.29
N LYS A 91 -5.26 -12.48 -44.73
CA LYS A 91 -4.12 -13.11 -44.07
C LYS A 91 -4.51 -13.67 -42.70
N VAL A 92 -5.40 -12.99 -41.98
CA VAL A 92 -5.97 -13.47 -40.72
C VAL A 92 -6.72 -14.77 -40.91
N SER A 93 -7.62 -14.87 -41.90
CA SER A 93 -8.37 -16.11 -42.18
C SER A 93 -7.47 -17.26 -42.56
N GLN A 94 -6.39 -17.02 -43.30
CA GLN A 94 -5.40 -18.04 -43.65
C GLN A 94 -4.55 -18.52 -42.45
N LEU A 95 -4.24 -17.62 -41.51
CA LEU A 95 -3.51 -17.96 -40.29
C LEU A 95 -4.39 -18.74 -39.32
N LEU A 96 -5.64 -18.30 -39.11
CA LEU A 96 -6.62 -19.00 -38.28
C LEU A 96 -6.95 -20.41 -38.77
N ALA A 97 -6.94 -20.61 -40.09
CA ALA A 97 -7.14 -21.95 -40.67
C ALA A 97 -5.96 -22.91 -40.46
N LYS A 98 -4.78 -22.39 -40.12
CA LYS A 98 -3.57 -23.17 -39.80
C LYS A 98 -3.37 -23.42 -38.31
N GLU A 99 -3.92 -22.59 -37.45
CA GLU A 99 -3.85 -22.73 -36.00
C GLU A 99 -5.03 -23.59 -35.52
N GLN A 100 -4.76 -24.83 -35.16
CA GLN A 100 -5.77 -25.75 -34.58
C GLN A 100 -6.15 -25.41 -33.15
N GLU A 101 -5.45 -24.45 -32.51
CA GLU A 101 -5.83 -23.89 -31.19
C GLU A 101 -5.83 -22.35 -31.26
N PRO A 102 -6.86 -21.69 -30.71
CA PRO A 102 -6.83 -20.23 -30.61
C PRO A 102 -5.61 -19.85 -29.79
N ALA A 103 -4.80 -18.91 -30.29
CA ALA A 103 -3.70 -18.33 -29.54
C ALA A 103 -4.30 -17.64 -28.32
N VAL A 104 -4.31 -18.34 -27.19
CA VAL A 104 -4.68 -17.76 -25.91
C VAL A 104 -3.55 -16.81 -25.55
N TYR A 105 -3.83 -15.51 -25.64
CA TYR A 105 -2.90 -14.49 -25.15
C TYR A 105 -2.55 -14.81 -23.71
N LYS A 106 -1.29 -15.11 -23.44
CA LYS A 106 -0.81 -15.39 -22.09
C LYS A 106 -0.46 -14.05 -21.42
N LEU A 107 -1.51 -13.28 -21.07
CA LEU A 107 -1.36 -12.16 -20.16
C LEU A 107 -0.65 -12.65 -18.91
N LYS A 108 0.34 -11.92 -18.46
CA LYS A 108 1.12 -12.32 -17.31
C LYS A 108 0.99 -11.29 -16.21
N VAL A 109 0.62 -11.73 -15.03
CA VAL A 109 0.64 -10.93 -13.81
C VAL A 109 2.04 -10.94 -13.24
N GLU A 110 2.66 -9.79 -13.19
CA GLU A 110 4.01 -9.59 -12.67
C GLU A 110 3.98 -8.83 -11.33
N GLU A 111 5.13 -8.71 -10.70
CA GLU A 111 5.29 -7.96 -9.44
C GLU A 111 4.76 -6.52 -9.54
N GLY A 112 5.01 -5.86 -10.68
CA GLY A 112 4.55 -4.49 -10.93
C GLY A 112 3.02 -4.33 -10.87
N ASP A 113 2.27 -5.31 -11.38
CA ASP A 113 0.80 -5.28 -11.37
C ASP A 113 0.25 -5.43 -9.96
N ILE A 114 0.89 -6.28 -9.15
CA ILE A 114 0.56 -6.44 -7.73
C ILE A 114 0.79 -5.13 -6.97
N LEU A 115 1.93 -4.47 -7.20
CA LEU A 115 2.27 -3.22 -6.53
C LEU A 115 1.36 -2.07 -6.96
N GLU A 116 0.99 -2.00 -8.24
CA GLU A 116 0.04 -1.00 -8.75
C GLU A 116 -1.35 -1.19 -8.12
N THR A 117 -1.83 -2.44 -8.06
CA THR A 117 -3.11 -2.77 -7.45
C THR A 117 -3.09 -2.48 -5.94
N LEU A 118 -2.03 -2.86 -5.25
CA LEU A 118 -1.85 -2.55 -3.83
C LEU A 118 -1.84 -1.04 -3.58
N SER A 119 -1.16 -0.28 -4.43
CA SER A 119 -1.13 1.19 -4.34
C SER A 119 -2.54 1.79 -4.43
N ARG A 120 -3.37 1.26 -5.33
CA ARG A 120 -4.76 1.68 -5.47
C ARG A 120 -5.61 1.33 -4.26
N LEU A 121 -5.44 0.13 -3.70
CA LEU A 121 -6.20 -0.36 -2.55
C LEU A 121 -5.77 0.31 -1.23
N SER A 122 -4.47 0.52 -1.04
CA SER A 122 -3.92 1.06 0.20
C SER A 122 -3.76 2.59 0.20
N GLY A 123 -3.84 3.23 -0.98
CA GLY A 123 -3.53 4.65 -1.16
C GLY A 123 -2.03 4.99 -1.06
N ILE A 124 -1.14 4.00 -0.99
CA ILE A 124 0.32 4.19 -0.88
C ILE A 124 0.93 4.23 -2.28
N PRO A 125 1.67 5.28 -2.69
CA PRO A 125 2.28 5.36 -4.02
C PRO A 125 3.21 4.18 -4.34
N VAL A 126 3.13 3.64 -5.57
CA VAL A 126 3.95 2.49 -6.04
C VAL A 126 5.45 2.71 -5.82
N GLN A 127 5.93 3.93 -6.07
CA GLN A 127 7.34 4.29 -5.90
C GLN A 127 7.86 4.06 -4.48
N LYS A 128 6.98 4.11 -3.48
CA LYS A 128 7.33 3.80 -2.09
C LYS A 128 7.39 2.32 -1.79
N LEU A 129 6.61 1.54 -2.52
CA LEU A 129 6.61 0.08 -2.39
C LEU A 129 7.89 -0.53 -3.00
N THR A 130 8.45 0.13 -4.03
CA THR A 130 9.61 -0.37 -4.78
C THR A 130 10.95 0.23 -4.35
N GLN A 131 10.97 1.44 -3.77
CA GLN A 131 12.20 2.05 -3.32
C GLN A 131 12.71 1.39 -2.04
N THR A 132 13.99 1.08 -2.02
CA THR A 132 14.69 0.71 -0.81
C THR A 132 14.63 1.90 0.14
N ASP A 133 13.77 1.83 1.14
CA ASP A 133 13.53 2.87 2.17
C ASP A 133 14.83 3.45 2.76
N ALA A 134 15.91 2.65 2.76
CA ALA A 134 17.19 3.02 3.34
C ALA A 134 17.76 4.37 2.86
N LYS A 135 17.70 4.66 1.55
CA LYS A 135 18.22 5.93 1.00
C LYS A 135 17.39 7.14 1.42
N LYS A 136 16.08 6.96 1.52
CA LYS A 136 15.14 8.02 1.92
C LYS A 136 15.36 8.40 3.39
N TYR A 137 15.52 7.40 4.26
CA TYR A 137 15.78 7.64 5.68
C TYR A 137 17.17 8.21 5.95
N LEU A 138 18.18 7.93 5.11
CA LEU A 138 19.51 8.56 5.21
C LEU A 138 19.44 10.06 4.95
N ASN A 139 18.60 10.52 4.04
CA ASN A 139 18.47 11.92 3.66
C ASN A 139 17.34 12.66 4.39
N LEU A 140 16.66 12.00 5.35
CA LEU A 140 15.48 12.52 6.02
C LEU A 140 15.66 13.94 6.60
N GLU A 141 16.79 14.22 7.23
CA GLU A 141 17.11 15.55 7.78
C GLU A 141 17.12 16.63 6.69
N LYS A 142 17.78 16.34 5.56
CA LYS A 142 17.87 17.28 4.43
C LYS A 142 16.49 17.56 3.83
N GLU A 143 15.65 16.54 3.72
CA GLU A 143 14.31 16.69 3.19
C GLU A 143 13.42 17.53 4.14
N LEU A 144 13.48 17.27 5.44
CA LEU A 144 12.75 18.05 6.44
C LEU A 144 13.21 19.52 6.47
N HIS A 145 14.50 19.78 6.31
CA HIS A 145 15.05 21.15 6.28
C HIS A 145 14.64 21.96 5.04
N LYS A 146 14.12 21.33 3.99
CA LYS A 146 13.53 22.07 2.86
C LYS A 146 12.30 22.89 3.26
N ARG A 147 11.54 22.41 4.24
CA ARG A 147 10.33 23.08 4.74
C ARG A 147 10.51 23.72 6.10
N VAL A 148 11.26 23.09 7.00
CA VAL A 148 11.51 23.56 8.36
C VAL A 148 12.89 24.18 8.45
N ILE A 149 12.93 25.50 8.42
CA ILE A 149 14.17 26.26 8.51
C ILE A 149 14.51 26.44 10.01
N GLY A 150 15.77 26.16 10.36
CA GLY A 150 16.18 26.08 11.75
C GLY A 150 15.68 24.80 12.43
N GLN A 151 15.54 24.81 13.76
CA GLN A 151 15.09 23.66 14.56
C GLN A 151 15.95 22.40 14.38
N ASP A 152 17.26 22.53 14.14
CA ASP A 152 18.21 21.45 13.84
C ASP A 152 18.16 20.33 14.89
N ALA A 153 18.05 20.69 16.16
CA ALA A 153 17.98 19.73 17.26
C ALA A 153 16.71 18.85 17.16
N ALA A 154 15.55 19.45 16.85
CA ALA A 154 14.28 18.74 16.73
C ALA A 154 14.28 17.84 15.48
N VAL A 155 14.68 18.36 14.32
CA VAL A 155 14.78 17.63 13.07
C VAL A 155 15.73 16.43 13.20
N SER A 156 16.90 16.63 13.80
CA SER A 156 17.89 15.57 14.03
C SER A 156 17.38 14.51 15.02
N ALA A 157 16.67 14.91 16.09
CA ALA A 157 16.10 13.97 17.06
C ALA A 157 15.02 13.06 16.42
N VAL A 158 14.11 13.67 15.66
CA VAL A 158 13.05 12.95 14.92
C VAL A 158 13.66 11.99 13.90
N SER A 159 14.57 12.48 13.08
CA SER A 159 15.22 11.68 12.03
C SER A 159 16.01 10.49 12.59
N ARG A 160 16.71 10.68 13.71
CA ARG A 160 17.41 9.58 14.40
C ARG A 160 16.45 8.53 14.95
N ALA A 161 15.32 8.94 15.51
CA ALA A 161 14.34 8.00 16.05
C ALA A 161 13.69 7.17 14.94
N ILE A 162 13.37 7.79 13.81
CA ILE A 162 12.80 7.11 12.64
C ILE A 162 13.82 6.13 12.06
N ARG A 163 15.06 6.56 11.82
CA ARG A 163 16.14 5.67 11.32
C ARG A 163 16.37 4.46 12.22
N ARG A 164 16.40 4.66 13.53
CA ARG A 164 16.57 3.57 14.52
C ARG A 164 15.43 2.56 14.48
N ASN A 165 14.20 3.00 14.24
CA ASN A 165 13.06 2.08 14.15
C ASN A 165 13.09 1.28 12.84
N GLN A 166 13.51 1.89 11.73
CA GLN A 166 13.58 1.25 10.42
C GLN A 166 14.74 0.24 10.28
N SER A 167 15.75 0.30 11.14
CA SER A 167 16.87 -0.67 11.13
C SER A 167 16.49 -2.09 11.59
N GLY A 168 15.21 -2.37 11.84
CA GLY A 168 14.71 -3.71 12.18
C GLY A 168 15.01 -4.20 13.60
N ILE A 169 15.60 -3.36 14.46
CA ILE A 169 15.98 -3.71 15.82
C ILE A 169 14.75 -3.83 16.77
N ARG A 170 13.57 -3.35 16.30
CA ARG A 170 12.32 -3.43 17.07
C ARG A 170 11.28 -4.29 16.36
N THR A 171 11.01 -5.43 16.92
CA THR A 171 9.81 -6.24 16.68
C THR A 171 8.71 -5.77 17.63
N GLY A 172 7.67 -5.06 17.14
CA GLY A 172 6.57 -4.69 18.03
C GLY A 172 5.47 -3.87 17.36
N LYS A 173 4.26 -4.04 17.85
CA LYS A 173 3.02 -3.34 17.47
C LYS A 173 2.99 -1.87 17.98
N ARG A 174 4.12 -1.16 17.95
CA ARG A 174 4.23 0.21 18.46
C ARG A 174 4.44 1.20 17.30
N PRO A 175 4.02 2.47 17.44
CA PRO A 175 4.30 3.49 16.44
C PRO A 175 5.80 3.62 16.16
N ILE A 176 6.15 4.07 14.96
CA ILE A 176 7.54 4.33 14.52
C ILE A 176 8.26 5.29 15.48
N GLY A 177 7.56 6.31 15.95
CA GLY A 177 8.02 7.26 16.94
C GLY A 177 6.86 7.96 17.62
N SER A 178 7.08 8.37 18.86
CA SER A 178 6.20 9.28 19.59
C SER A 178 7.05 10.45 20.06
N PHE A 179 6.62 11.66 19.70
CA PHE A 179 7.36 12.89 19.93
C PHE A 179 6.47 13.91 20.64
N MET A 180 7.03 14.66 21.55
CA MET A 180 6.39 15.82 22.17
C MET A 180 7.16 17.07 21.76
N PHE A 181 6.49 18.01 21.08
CA PHE A 181 7.06 19.28 20.68
C PHE A 181 6.60 20.37 21.64
N LEU A 182 7.54 20.95 22.39
CA LEU A 182 7.30 22.02 23.33
C LEU A 182 7.94 23.32 22.81
N GLY A 183 7.22 24.42 22.87
CA GLY A 183 7.73 25.73 22.44
C GLY A 183 6.61 26.73 22.19
N PRO A 184 6.94 28.03 22.07
CA PRO A 184 5.95 29.06 21.80
C PRO A 184 5.23 28.88 20.46
N THR A 185 4.15 29.61 20.26
CA THR A 185 3.41 29.61 18.98
C THR A 185 4.29 30.13 17.84
N GLY A 186 4.13 29.59 16.62
CA GLY A 186 4.83 30.07 15.43
C GLY A 186 6.23 29.51 15.20
N VAL A 187 6.78 28.67 16.09
CA VAL A 187 8.14 28.10 15.92
C VAL A 187 8.22 26.90 14.99
N GLY A 188 7.12 26.49 14.35
CA GLY A 188 7.12 25.43 13.34
C GLY A 188 6.75 24.03 13.85
N LYS A 189 6.14 23.87 15.03
CA LYS A 189 5.75 22.56 15.58
C LYS A 189 4.83 21.78 14.63
N THR A 190 3.73 22.39 14.21
CA THR A 190 2.76 21.80 13.28
C THR A 190 3.36 21.62 11.88
N GLU A 191 4.20 22.57 11.43
CA GLU A 191 4.88 22.47 10.12
C GLU A 191 5.85 21.30 10.06
N LEU A 192 6.56 21.00 11.15
CA LEU A 192 7.41 19.81 11.22
C LEU A 192 6.61 18.51 11.09
N ALA A 193 5.40 18.45 11.69
CA ALA A 193 4.51 17.29 11.55
C ALA A 193 4.01 17.12 10.10
N LYS A 194 3.65 18.23 9.42
CA LYS A 194 3.27 18.25 8.00
C LYS A 194 4.42 17.82 7.09
N ALA A 195 5.60 18.40 7.28
CA ALA A 195 6.81 18.03 6.55
C ALA A 195 7.13 16.54 6.75
N LEU A 196 6.93 16.02 7.95
CA LEU A 196 7.16 14.60 8.24
C LEU A 196 6.17 13.70 7.48
N ALA A 197 4.88 14.06 7.43
CA ALA A 197 3.87 13.33 6.66
C ALA A 197 4.23 13.31 5.17
N GLU A 198 4.56 14.47 4.61
CA GLU A 198 4.98 14.58 3.20
C GLU A 198 6.24 13.75 2.92
N VAL A 199 7.28 13.85 3.73
CA VAL A 199 8.54 13.13 3.50
C VAL A 199 8.37 11.62 3.69
N LEU A 200 7.60 11.17 4.70
CA LEU A 200 7.40 9.73 4.95
C LEU A 200 6.41 9.09 3.98
N PHE A 201 5.35 9.82 3.61
CA PHE A 201 4.23 9.27 2.87
C PHE A 201 4.00 9.93 1.49
N ASP A 202 4.81 10.94 1.08
CA ASP A 202 4.70 11.78 -0.12
C ASP A 202 3.32 12.44 -0.27
N ASP A 203 2.63 12.58 0.86
CA ASP A 203 1.27 13.10 0.93
C ASP A 203 1.11 13.86 2.25
N GLU A 204 0.94 15.18 2.17
CA GLU A 204 0.65 16.00 3.34
C GLU A 204 -0.69 15.62 3.99
N SER A 205 -1.64 15.10 3.20
CA SER A 205 -2.93 14.61 3.70
C SER A 205 -2.81 13.34 4.57
N ALA A 206 -1.65 12.69 4.60
CA ALA A 206 -1.35 11.61 5.54
C ALA A 206 -1.15 12.12 6.99
N LEU A 207 -1.28 13.43 7.22
CA LEU A 207 -1.38 14.02 8.56
C LEU A 207 -2.82 13.97 9.05
N ILE A 208 -3.07 13.22 10.12
CA ILE A 208 -4.35 13.20 10.83
C ILE A 208 -4.21 14.09 12.06
N ARG A 209 -4.90 15.23 12.08
CA ARG A 209 -4.90 16.17 13.18
C ARG A 209 -6.08 15.93 14.10
N PHE A 210 -5.81 15.96 15.40
CA PHE A 210 -6.79 16.02 16.48
C PHE A 210 -6.50 17.28 17.29
N ASP A 211 -7.49 18.16 17.36
CA ASP A 211 -7.45 19.33 18.23
C ASP A 211 -7.90 18.90 19.62
N MET A 212 -6.96 18.85 20.56
CA MET A 212 -7.24 18.31 21.89
C MET A 212 -8.11 19.25 22.72
N SER A 213 -8.28 20.50 22.33
CA SER A 213 -9.24 21.42 22.96
C SER A 213 -10.68 20.94 22.83
N GLU A 214 -11.02 20.22 21.73
CA GLU A 214 -12.34 19.61 21.51
C GLU A 214 -12.61 18.39 22.43
N TYR A 215 -11.57 17.85 23.07
CA TYR A 215 -11.64 16.64 23.89
C TYR A 215 -11.45 16.90 25.39
N MET A 216 -11.56 18.15 25.84
CA MET A 216 -11.38 18.52 27.24
C MET A 216 -12.51 18.04 28.15
N GLU A 217 -13.71 17.80 27.62
CA GLU A 217 -14.86 17.35 28.42
C GLU A 217 -14.74 15.84 28.74
N LYS A 218 -15.29 15.47 29.92
CA LYS A 218 -15.22 14.12 30.48
C LYS A 218 -15.76 13.03 29.55
N PHE A 219 -16.72 13.34 28.69
CA PHE A 219 -17.31 12.42 27.71
C PHE A 219 -16.61 12.46 26.35
N ALA A 220 -15.78 13.44 26.10
CA ALA A 220 -15.09 13.58 24.81
C ALA A 220 -13.99 12.53 24.63
N ALA A 221 -13.40 12.01 25.71
CA ALA A 221 -12.43 10.91 25.65
C ALA A 221 -13.06 9.61 25.08
N SER A 222 -14.33 9.35 25.34
CA SER A 222 -15.04 8.20 24.75
C SER A 222 -15.31 8.39 23.25
N ARG A 223 -15.47 9.62 22.79
CA ARG A 223 -15.57 9.93 21.35
C ARG A 223 -14.25 9.66 20.63
N LEU A 224 -13.12 9.92 21.29
CA LEU A 224 -11.80 9.66 20.71
C LEU A 224 -11.47 8.17 20.63
N ASN A 225 -11.70 7.42 21.73
CA ASN A 225 -11.28 6.03 21.87
C ASN A 225 -12.40 5.00 21.63
N GLY A 226 -13.64 5.45 21.50
CA GLY A 226 -14.84 4.63 21.47
C GLY A 226 -15.52 4.49 22.85
N ALA A 227 -16.82 4.22 22.84
CA ALA A 227 -17.58 3.99 24.05
C ALA A 227 -17.24 2.62 24.67
N PRO A 228 -17.25 2.48 26.01
CA PRO A 228 -17.10 1.18 26.66
C PRO A 228 -18.26 0.22 26.28
N PRO A 229 -18.05 -1.10 26.38
CA PRO A 229 -19.11 -2.09 26.15
C PRO A 229 -20.37 -1.79 26.97
N GLY A 230 -21.51 -1.81 26.32
CA GLY A 230 -22.82 -1.56 26.96
C GLY A 230 -23.28 -0.10 26.96
N TYR A 231 -22.52 0.83 26.42
CA TYR A 231 -22.94 2.22 26.25
C TYR A 231 -23.37 2.50 24.78
N VAL A 232 -24.25 3.50 24.63
CA VAL A 232 -24.69 3.96 23.30
C VAL A 232 -23.47 4.45 22.51
N GLY A 233 -23.35 4.00 21.23
CA GLY A 233 -22.20 4.34 20.37
C GLY A 233 -21.04 3.35 20.43
N TYR A 234 -21.15 2.22 21.15
CA TYR A 234 -20.10 1.18 21.20
C TYR A 234 -19.76 0.61 19.81
N GLU A 235 -20.77 0.43 18.95
CA GLU A 235 -20.59 -0.12 17.59
C GLU A 235 -19.96 0.89 16.60
N GLU A 236 -20.01 2.18 16.89
CA GLU A 236 -19.49 3.23 16.00
C GLU A 236 -17.96 3.35 16.06
N GLY A 237 -17.30 2.72 17.06
CA GLY A 237 -15.86 2.84 17.27
C GLY A 237 -15.43 4.23 17.74
N GLY A 238 -14.14 4.43 17.98
CA GLY A 238 -13.58 5.74 18.33
C GLY A 238 -13.06 6.48 17.10
N GLU A 239 -13.17 7.80 17.10
CA GLU A 239 -12.73 8.64 15.99
C GLU A 239 -11.24 8.42 15.65
N LEU A 240 -10.38 8.27 16.67
CA LEU A 240 -8.98 7.95 16.51
C LEU A 240 -8.79 6.57 15.86
N THR A 241 -9.49 5.57 16.38
CA THR A 241 -9.36 4.18 15.92
C THR A 241 -9.85 4.02 14.48
N GLU A 242 -10.96 4.67 14.13
CA GLU A 242 -11.50 4.65 12.76
C GLU A 242 -10.59 5.37 11.76
N LYS A 243 -10.10 6.57 12.11
CA LYS A 243 -9.16 7.30 11.23
C LYS A 243 -7.87 6.53 11.00
N VAL A 244 -7.32 5.89 12.05
CA VAL A 244 -6.10 5.08 11.93
C VAL A 244 -6.36 3.79 11.17
N ARG A 245 -7.52 3.14 11.35
CA ARG A 245 -7.91 1.95 10.60
C ARG A 245 -8.02 2.24 9.10
N ASN A 246 -8.61 3.38 8.76
CA ASN A 246 -8.78 3.79 7.37
C ASN A 246 -7.48 4.28 6.72
N ARG A 247 -6.54 4.84 7.53
CA ARG A 247 -5.23 5.32 7.07
C ARG A 247 -4.13 4.87 8.04
N PRO A 248 -3.71 3.60 7.99
CA PRO A 248 -2.72 3.05 8.92
C PRO A 248 -1.31 3.64 8.74
N TYR A 249 -1.02 4.19 7.56
CA TYR A 249 0.24 4.88 7.25
C TYR A 249 0.02 6.39 7.31
N SER A 250 0.06 6.92 8.52
CA SER A 250 -0.20 8.35 8.76
C SER A 250 0.65 8.90 9.91
N VAL A 251 0.77 10.20 9.96
CA VAL A 251 1.28 10.95 11.12
C VAL A 251 0.07 11.43 11.92
N LEU A 252 0.02 11.06 13.20
CA LEU A 252 -1.01 11.56 14.09
C LEU A 252 -0.46 12.80 14.81
N LEU A 253 -1.16 13.91 14.69
CA LEU A 253 -0.87 15.14 15.41
C LEU A 253 -1.96 15.40 16.43
N PHE A 254 -1.61 15.36 17.70
CA PHE A 254 -2.44 15.81 18.80
C PHE A 254 -2.00 17.25 19.11
N ASP A 255 -2.80 18.23 18.73
CA ASP A 255 -2.48 19.65 18.79
C ASP A 255 -3.28 20.31 19.92
N GLU A 256 -2.62 21.21 20.69
CA GLU A 256 -3.15 21.91 21.89
C GLU A 256 -3.56 20.99 23.05
#